data_e8b495c9b936f87f9ed167b39911d87d
#
_entry.id   e8b495c9b936f87f9ed167b39911d87d
#
_cell.length_a   1.000
_cell.length_b   1.000
_cell.length_c   1.000
_cell.angle_alpha   90.00
_cell.angle_beta   90.00
_cell.angle_gamma   90.00
#
_symmetry.space_group_name_H-M   'P 1'
#
loop_
_entity.id
_entity.type
_entity.pdbx_description
1 polymer ?
#
loop_
_entity_poly.entity_id
_entity_poly.type
_entity_poly.pdbx_seq_one_letter_code
_entity_poly.pdbx_strand_id
1 'polypeptide(L)'
;MSQNDYTMPRLATISSYDASNHAVKVIVQPVDPDIGEQESNWMPLGAIGIGNGWGVAVGPQINDQVLVVYENGDFSSGVIVSRVFSVAQPAPAVPTGEVWAIHSSGSFIKMVTSGDINVSAAGNLNATVAGNMTSTVTGNANVTATGSATIKAASAVLQAASIKLQNSGSALLSLLNSLFSQWAATHVHSNGNGGANTGMPTTSPPASGQTSIVQAE
;
A
#
# COMPACT_ATOMS: atom_id res chain seq x y z
N MET A 1 0.21 -4.35 -51.66
CA MET A 1 0.67 -3.37 -50.66
C MET A 1 1.94 -3.97 -50.10
N SER A 2 3.05 -3.27 -50.15
CA SER A 2 4.31 -3.74 -49.50
C SER A 2 4.05 -3.95 -48.01
N GLN A 3 4.42 -5.12 -47.47
CA GLN A 3 4.31 -5.43 -46.02
C GLN A 3 5.12 -4.45 -45.14
N ASN A 4 5.97 -3.64 -45.73
CA ASN A 4 6.90 -2.71 -45.08
C ASN A 4 6.45 -1.24 -45.18
N ASP A 5 5.13 -0.97 -45.20
CA ASP A 5 4.65 0.41 -45.16
C ASP A 5 4.55 0.89 -43.70
N TYR A 6 5.56 1.66 -43.29
CA TYR A 6 5.64 2.28 -41.94
C TYR A 6 4.92 3.65 -41.87
N THR A 7 4.21 4.05 -42.91
CA THR A 7 3.36 5.25 -42.86
C THR A 7 2.12 5.07 -41.97
N MET A 8 1.73 3.80 -41.71
CA MET A 8 0.62 3.43 -40.86
C MET A 8 1.10 2.90 -39.52
N PRO A 9 0.32 3.09 -38.42
CA PRO A 9 0.59 2.45 -37.15
C PRO A 9 0.71 0.92 -37.28
N ARG A 10 1.63 0.30 -36.55
CA ARG A 10 1.89 -1.14 -36.62
C ARG A 10 1.80 -1.78 -35.24
N LEU A 11 1.27 -2.99 -35.19
CA LEU A 11 1.43 -3.84 -34.01
C LEU A 11 2.84 -4.42 -33.98
N ALA A 12 3.40 -4.52 -32.79
CA ALA A 12 4.70 -5.11 -32.54
C ALA A 12 4.74 -5.82 -31.20
N THR A 13 5.75 -6.63 -30.97
CA THR A 13 6.04 -7.27 -29.68
C THR A 13 7.35 -6.75 -29.12
N ILE A 14 7.40 -6.47 -27.82
CA ILE A 14 8.61 -5.99 -27.14
C ILE A 14 9.65 -7.11 -27.09
N SER A 15 10.85 -6.82 -27.57
CA SER A 15 12.03 -7.72 -27.51
C SER A 15 13.02 -7.32 -26.41
N SER A 16 13.14 -6.02 -26.10
CA SER A 16 14.07 -5.49 -25.11
C SER A 16 13.51 -4.26 -24.40
N TYR A 17 13.91 -4.03 -23.14
CA TYR A 17 13.51 -2.87 -22.35
C TYR A 17 14.71 -2.21 -21.68
N ASP A 18 14.84 -0.91 -21.85
CA ASP A 18 15.77 -0.04 -21.14
C ASP A 18 15.02 0.77 -20.08
N ALA A 19 15.17 0.38 -18.82
CA ALA A 19 14.52 1.03 -17.70
C ALA A 19 15.04 2.45 -17.44
N SER A 20 16.29 2.75 -17.81
CA SER A 20 16.92 4.06 -17.55
C SER A 20 16.33 5.15 -18.44
N ASN A 21 15.95 4.80 -19.66
CA ASN A 21 15.41 5.71 -20.65
C ASN A 21 13.91 5.50 -20.90
N HIS A 22 13.28 4.53 -20.22
CA HIS A 22 11.91 4.10 -20.49
C HIS A 22 11.66 3.85 -21.97
N ALA A 23 12.57 3.09 -22.60
CA ALA A 23 12.59 2.79 -24.02
C ALA A 23 12.57 1.28 -24.26
N VAL A 24 12.05 0.88 -25.41
CA VAL A 24 11.96 -0.52 -25.82
C VAL A 24 12.50 -0.72 -27.23
N LYS A 25 12.92 -1.95 -27.52
CA LYS A 25 13.01 -2.44 -28.88
C LYS A 25 11.85 -3.39 -29.14
N VAL A 26 11.41 -3.45 -30.38
CA VAL A 26 10.26 -4.25 -30.78
C VAL A 26 10.52 -5.03 -32.07
N ILE A 27 9.81 -6.14 -32.20
CA ILE A 27 9.69 -6.91 -33.45
C ILE A 27 8.33 -6.60 -34.05
N VAL A 28 8.30 -6.01 -35.22
CA VAL A 28 7.08 -5.57 -35.91
C VAL A 28 6.30 -6.78 -36.42
N GLN A 29 4.98 -6.71 -36.31
CA GLN A 29 4.07 -7.77 -36.75
C GLN A 29 3.18 -7.32 -37.92
N PRO A 30 2.80 -8.22 -38.85
CA PRO A 30 3.33 -9.59 -38.97
C PRO A 30 4.81 -9.59 -39.42
N VAL A 31 5.54 -10.63 -39.05
CA VAL A 31 6.92 -10.85 -39.52
C VAL A 31 6.87 -11.09 -41.03
N ASP A 32 7.75 -10.41 -41.76
CA ASP A 32 7.90 -10.61 -43.18
C ASP A 32 8.56 -11.98 -43.45
N PRO A 33 7.91 -12.88 -44.20
CA PRO A 33 8.45 -14.22 -44.43
C PRO A 33 9.75 -14.26 -45.24
N ASP A 34 10.01 -13.22 -46.03
CA ASP A 34 11.20 -13.15 -46.88
C ASP A 34 12.40 -12.54 -46.17
N ILE A 35 12.16 -11.63 -45.23
CA ILE A 35 13.19 -10.87 -44.50
C ILE A 35 13.40 -11.44 -43.08
N GLY A 36 12.36 -12.06 -42.48
CA GLY A 36 12.38 -12.56 -41.13
C GLY A 36 12.09 -11.47 -40.09
N GLU A 37 12.38 -11.79 -38.82
CA GLU A 37 12.19 -10.86 -37.69
C GLU A 37 13.15 -9.68 -37.80
N GLN A 38 12.61 -8.48 -37.76
CA GLN A 38 13.38 -7.24 -37.70
C GLN A 38 13.17 -6.56 -36.34
N GLU A 39 14.25 -6.47 -35.58
CA GLU A 39 14.25 -5.72 -34.33
C GLU A 39 14.49 -4.23 -34.61
N SER A 40 13.69 -3.38 -34.02
CA SER A 40 13.80 -1.94 -34.14
C SER A 40 15.03 -1.38 -33.40
N ASN A 41 15.34 -0.10 -33.62
CA ASN A 41 16.13 0.70 -32.69
C ASN A 41 15.35 0.91 -31.37
N TRP A 42 16.02 1.51 -30.39
CA TRP A 42 15.37 1.94 -29.17
C TRP A 42 14.31 3.01 -29.47
N MET A 43 13.09 2.77 -29.01
CA MET A 43 11.94 3.65 -29.18
C MET A 43 11.40 4.07 -27.80
N PRO A 44 11.05 5.34 -27.59
CA PRO A 44 10.45 5.79 -26.33
C PRO A 44 9.11 5.11 -26.12
N LEU A 45 8.84 4.70 -24.88
CA LEU A 45 7.57 4.13 -24.46
C LEU A 45 6.70 5.25 -23.90
N GLY A 46 5.51 5.44 -24.46
CA GLY A 46 4.54 6.42 -24.00
C GLY A 46 4.10 6.17 -22.55
N ALA A 47 3.86 7.26 -21.83
CA ALA A 47 3.40 7.24 -20.44
C ALA A 47 2.18 8.15 -20.27
N ILE A 48 1.35 7.88 -19.26
CA ILE A 48 0.12 8.65 -18.98
C ILE A 48 0.44 10.09 -18.53
N GLY A 49 1.51 10.28 -17.79
CA GLY A 49 1.97 11.59 -17.33
C GLY A 49 3.48 11.60 -17.19
N ILE A 50 4.11 12.66 -17.65
CA ILE A 50 5.57 12.80 -17.67
C ILE A 50 6.00 14.16 -17.09
N GLY A 51 7.14 14.15 -16.41
CA GLY A 51 7.87 15.34 -15.95
C GLY A 51 9.32 14.99 -15.71
N ASN A 52 10.10 15.98 -15.29
CA ASN A 52 11.51 15.78 -15.01
C ASN A 52 11.69 14.96 -13.72
N GLY A 53 11.88 13.64 -13.87
CA GLY A 53 12.04 12.70 -12.76
C GLY A 53 10.75 12.30 -12.04
N TRP A 54 9.57 12.61 -12.60
CA TRP A 54 8.28 12.20 -12.05
C TRP A 54 7.29 11.82 -13.16
N GLY A 55 6.29 11.01 -12.84
CA GLY A 55 5.27 10.57 -13.80
C GLY A 55 4.67 9.23 -13.45
N VAL A 56 3.87 8.68 -14.37
CA VAL A 56 3.32 7.32 -14.27
C VAL A 56 4.01 6.46 -15.33
N ALA A 57 5.08 5.80 -14.92
CA ALA A 57 5.82 4.86 -15.74
C ALA A 57 5.52 3.43 -15.30
N VAL A 58 5.12 2.59 -16.25
CA VAL A 58 4.85 1.16 -16.01
C VAL A 58 5.81 0.35 -16.87
N GLY A 59 6.78 -0.32 -16.25
CA GLY A 59 7.75 -1.18 -16.94
C GLY A 59 7.01 -2.27 -17.72
N PRO A 60 7.35 -2.47 -19.00
CA PRO A 60 6.78 -3.53 -19.81
C PRO A 60 7.44 -4.88 -19.52
N GLN A 61 6.80 -5.94 -19.98
CA GLN A 61 7.41 -7.26 -20.08
C GLN A 61 7.82 -7.56 -21.51
N ILE A 62 8.82 -8.40 -21.66
CA ILE A 62 9.17 -8.96 -22.98
C ILE A 62 7.96 -9.74 -23.51
N ASN A 63 7.69 -9.60 -24.79
CA ASN A 63 6.51 -10.09 -25.52
C ASN A 63 5.20 -9.34 -25.24
N ASP A 64 5.23 -8.21 -24.50
CA ASP A 64 4.06 -7.30 -24.51
C ASP A 64 3.75 -6.84 -25.92
N GLN A 65 2.47 -6.90 -26.30
CA GLN A 65 2.02 -6.36 -27.56
C GLN A 65 1.84 -4.84 -27.47
N VAL A 66 2.33 -4.12 -28.47
CA VAL A 66 2.36 -2.67 -28.51
C VAL A 66 1.87 -2.12 -29.85
N LEU A 67 1.40 -0.88 -29.84
CA LEU A 67 1.13 -0.10 -31.04
C LEU A 67 2.27 0.92 -31.24
N VAL A 68 2.92 0.82 -32.40
CA VAL A 68 4.01 1.69 -32.81
C VAL A 68 3.50 2.69 -33.85
N VAL A 69 3.90 3.94 -33.70
CA VAL A 69 3.74 4.99 -34.70
C VAL A 69 5.12 5.44 -35.13
N TYR A 70 5.36 5.47 -36.43
CA TYR A 70 6.64 5.87 -37.00
C TYR A 70 6.57 7.32 -37.52
N GLU A 71 7.60 8.09 -37.22
CA GLU A 71 7.72 9.45 -37.71
C GLU A 71 8.05 9.43 -39.23
N ASN A 72 7.20 10.06 -40.04
CA ASN A 72 7.34 10.11 -41.52
C ASN A 72 7.52 8.74 -42.19
N GLY A 73 7.06 7.66 -41.58
CA GLY A 73 7.23 6.30 -42.11
C GLY A 73 8.65 5.73 -41.99
N ASP A 74 9.51 6.35 -41.17
CA ASP A 74 10.87 5.89 -40.94
C ASP A 74 10.91 4.83 -39.83
N PHE A 75 11.28 3.60 -40.19
CA PHE A 75 11.44 2.47 -39.26
C PHE A 75 12.41 2.77 -38.10
N SER A 76 13.39 3.64 -38.33
CA SER A 76 14.38 3.99 -37.33
C SER A 76 13.87 5.01 -36.28
N SER A 77 12.73 5.66 -36.55
CA SER A 77 12.16 6.72 -35.74
C SER A 77 10.71 6.40 -35.35
N GLY A 78 10.53 5.60 -34.34
CA GLY A 78 9.22 5.19 -33.84
C GLY A 78 8.98 5.58 -32.38
N VAL A 79 7.68 5.66 -32.02
CA VAL A 79 7.20 5.88 -30.66
C VAL A 79 6.16 4.81 -30.32
N ILE A 80 6.29 4.21 -29.17
CA ILE A 80 5.27 3.29 -28.63
C ILE A 80 4.18 4.13 -27.98
N VAL A 81 3.00 4.14 -28.56
CA VAL A 81 1.87 4.96 -28.07
C VAL A 81 0.98 4.25 -27.08
N SER A 82 0.92 2.91 -27.13
CA SER A 82 0.18 2.11 -26.15
C SER A 82 0.65 0.66 -26.11
N ARG A 83 0.34 -0.02 -25.01
CA ARG A 83 0.36 -1.48 -24.90
C ARG A 83 -1.04 -2.01 -25.11
N VAL A 84 -1.17 -3.16 -25.74
CA VAL A 84 -2.45 -3.77 -26.10
C VAL A 84 -2.49 -5.18 -25.55
N PHE A 85 -3.54 -5.51 -24.83
CA PHE A 85 -3.74 -6.89 -24.40
C PHE A 85 -3.88 -7.82 -25.59
N SER A 86 -3.38 -9.03 -25.45
CA SER A 86 -3.33 -10.02 -26.52
C SER A 86 -3.86 -11.38 -26.03
N VAL A 87 -3.96 -12.35 -26.94
CA VAL A 87 -4.31 -13.73 -26.57
C VAL A 87 -3.26 -14.33 -25.63
N ALA A 88 -1.98 -14.00 -25.81
CA ALA A 88 -0.90 -14.46 -24.94
C ALA A 88 -0.87 -13.74 -23.59
N GLN A 89 -1.39 -12.51 -23.53
CA GLN A 89 -1.42 -11.66 -22.35
C GLN A 89 -2.84 -11.04 -22.21
N PRO A 90 -3.82 -11.82 -21.73
CA PRO A 90 -5.20 -11.41 -21.68
C PRO A 90 -5.44 -10.28 -20.67
N ALA A 91 -6.43 -9.44 -20.95
CA ALA A 91 -6.87 -8.42 -20.02
C ALA A 91 -7.47 -9.04 -18.75
N PRO A 92 -7.30 -8.41 -17.58
CA PRO A 92 -8.11 -8.75 -16.43
C PRO A 92 -9.59 -8.49 -16.73
N ALA A 93 -10.48 -9.32 -16.19
CA ALA A 93 -11.92 -9.19 -16.38
C ALA A 93 -12.47 -8.02 -15.54
N VAL A 94 -12.21 -6.79 -15.96
CA VAL A 94 -12.65 -5.57 -15.28
C VAL A 94 -14.11 -5.28 -15.66
N PRO A 95 -15.04 -5.22 -14.69
CA PRO A 95 -16.42 -4.82 -14.95
C PRO A 95 -16.54 -3.41 -15.53
N THR A 96 -17.62 -3.17 -16.24
CA THR A 96 -17.91 -1.84 -16.81
C THR A 96 -17.96 -0.77 -15.72
N GLY A 97 -17.24 0.34 -15.92
CA GLY A 97 -17.23 1.47 -15.00
C GLY A 97 -16.24 1.33 -13.82
N GLU A 98 -15.49 0.24 -13.72
CA GLU A 98 -14.47 0.05 -12.70
C GLU A 98 -13.07 0.43 -13.20
N VAL A 99 -12.20 0.77 -12.27
CA VAL A 99 -10.78 1.08 -12.53
C VAL A 99 -9.92 0.19 -11.65
N TRP A 100 -9.12 -0.67 -12.27
CA TRP A 100 -8.26 -1.61 -11.58
C TRP A 100 -6.80 -1.41 -11.97
N ALA A 101 -5.93 -1.19 -10.99
CA ALA A 101 -4.49 -1.31 -11.12
C ALA A 101 -4.06 -2.60 -10.41
N ILE A 102 -3.65 -3.60 -11.18
CA ILE A 102 -3.27 -4.92 -10.66
C ILE A 102 -1.83 -5.22 -11.06
N HIS A 103 -1.03 -5.63 -10.09
CA HIS A 103 0.33 -6.11 -10.31
C HIS A 103 0.34 -7.65 -10.36
N SER A 104 1.28 -8.23 -11.11
CA SER A 104 1.44 -9.68 -11.25
C SER A 104 1.65 -10.45 -9.95
N SER A 105 2.13 -9.78 -8.89
CA SER A 105 2.24 -10.36 -7.54
C SER A 105 0.91 -10.58 -6.83
N GLY A 106 -0.21 -10.08 -7.37
CA GLY A 106 -1.52 -10.06 -6.73
C GLY A 106 -1.82 -8.81 -5.92
N SER A 107 -0.89 -7.84 -5.82
CA SER A 107 -1.17 -6.53 -5.23
C SER A 107 -2.05 -5.70 -6.15
N PHE A 108 -3.00 -4.94 -5.60
CA PHE A 108 -3.90 -4.14 -6.41
C PHE A 108 -4.46 -2.90 -5.69
N ILE A 109 -4.93 -1.96 -6.50
CA ILE A 109 -5.88 -0.89 -6.12
C ILE A 109 -7.07 -1.00 -7.08
N LYS A 110 -8.28 -1.14 -6.54
CA LYS A 110 -9.51 -1.26 -7.31
C LYS A 110 -10.54 -0.26 -6.83
N MET A 111 -11.09 0.53 -7.75
CA MET A 111 -12.27 1.36 -7.55
C MET A 111 -13.44 0.65 -8.22
N VAL A 112 -14.43 0.24 -7.44
CA VAL A 112 -15.52 -0.60 -7.91
C VAL A 112 -16.84 0.16 -7.95
N THR A 113 -17.79 -0.35 -8.70
CA THR A 113 -19.09 0.32 -8.94
C THR A 113 -19.94 0.53 -7.70
N SER A 114 -19.69 -0.21 -6.59
CA SER A 114 -20.30 0.07 -5.28
C SER A 114 -19.81 1.36 -4.61
N GLY A 115 -18.76 2.00 -5.16
CA GLY A 115 -18.09 3.16 -4.59
C GLY A 115 -16.94 2.82 -3.64
N ASP A 116 -16.63 1.55 -3.45
CA ASP A 116 -15.54 1.13 -2.59
C ASP A 116 -14.19 1.28 -3.28
N ILE A 117 -13.15 1.60 -2.49
CA ILE A 117 -11.75 1.53 -2.90
C ILE A 117 -11.09 0.39 -2.13
N ASN A 118 -10.70 -0.66 -2.85
CA ASN A 118 -10.04 -1.82 -2.27
C ASN A 118 -8.54 -1.75 -2.56
N VAL A 119 -7.72 -1.84 -1.50
CA VAL A 119 -6.26 -1.87 -1.59
C VAL A 119 -5.77 -3.18 -0.97
N SER A 120 -4.94 -3.90 -1.70
CA SER A 120 -4.32 -5.15 -1.24
C SER A 120 -2.85 -5.16 -1.58
N ALA A 121 -2.01 -5.56 -0.63
CA ALA A 121 -0.59 -5.80 -0.84
C ALA A 121 -0.28 -7.27 -0.57
N ALA A 122 0.31 -7.96 -1.55
CA ALA A 122 0.78 -9.34 -1.38
C ALA A 122 2.02 -9.43 -0.46
N GLY A 123 2.70 -8.33 -0.25
CA GLY A 123 3.80 -8.14 0.68
C GLY A 123 3.48 -7.03 1.69
N ASN A 124 4.44 -6.19 1.98
CA ASN A 124 4.29 -5.08 2.91
C ASN A 124 3.60 -3.88 2.23
N LEU A 125 2.76 -3.18 2.98
CA LEU A 125 2.27 -1.85 2.63
C LEU A 125 3.02 -0.81 3.46
N ASN A 126 3.87 0.01 2.81
CA ASN A 126 4.64 1.08 3.44
C ASN A 126 4.05 2.44 3.05
N ALA A 127 3.67 3.24 4.04
CA ALA A 127 3.21 4.61 3.84
C ALA A 127 4.10 5.57 4.62
N THR A 128 4.76 6.49 3.94
CA THR A 128 5.61 7.53 4.54
C THR A 128 5.03 8.89 4.21
N VAL A 129 4.75 9.69 5.23
CA VAL A 129 4.17 11.03 5.09
C VAL A 129 5.10 12.03 5.75
N ALA A 130 5.64 12.98 4.98
CA ALA A 130 6.51 14.04 5.50
C ALA A 130 5.74 15.13 6.26
N GLY A 131 4.45 15.25 5.99
CA GLY A 131 3.54 16.19 6.67
C GLY A 131 2.53 15.45 7.56
N ASN A 132 1.33 15.97 7.65
CA ASN A 132 0.26 15.39 8.45
C ASN A 132 -0.47 14.26 7.72
N MET A 133 -0.86 13.23 8.43
CA MET A 133 -1.82 12.22 7.97
C MET A 133 -3.14 12.40 8.72
N THR A 134 -4.22 12.60 7.98
CA THR A 134 -5.57 12.73 8.55
C THR A 134 -6.47 11.62 8.01
N SER A 135 -7.18 10.95 8.91
CA SER A 135 -8.20 9.95 8.56
C SER A 135 -9.52 10.31 9.25
N THR A 136 -10.58 10.50 8.47
CA THR A 136 -11.93 10.76 8.99
C THR A 136 -12.87 9.65 8.52
N VAL A 137 -13.50 8.98 9.47
CA VAL A 137 -14.41 7.87 9.22
C VAL A 137 -15.73 8.15 9.93
N THR A 138 -16.85 8.23 9.18
CA THR A 138 -18.19 8.43 9.76
C THR A 138 -18.80 7.15 10.32
N GLY A 139 -18.35 6.00 9.84
CA GLY A 139 -18.72 4.68 10.34
C GLY A 139 -17.68 4.10 11.30
N ASN A 140 -17.44 2.82 11.23
CA ASN A 140 -16.48 2.11 12.07
C ASN A 140 -15.08 2.12 11.42
N ALA A 141 -14.05 2.38 12.22
CA ALA A 141 -12.66 2.15 11.84
C ALA A 141 -12.15 0.90 12.55
N ASN A 142 -11.75 -0.13 11.79
CA ASN A 142 -11.22 -1.38 12.33
C ASN A 142 -9.75 -1.53 11.96
N VAL A 143 -8.90 -1.78 12.95
CA VAL A 143 -7.49 -2.12 12.74
C VAL A 143 -7.24 -3.47 13.41
N THR A 144 -6.84 -4.47 12.64
CA THR A 144 -6.53 -5.81 13.12
C THR A 144 -5.10 -6.18 12.74
N ALA A 145 -4.32 -6.60 13.72
CA ALA A 145 -2.97 -7.13 13.52
C ALA A 145 -2.88 -8.49 14.23
N THR A 146 -2.37 -9.51 13.53
CA THR A 146 -2.09 -10.84 14.14
C THR A 146 -0.82 -10.81 14.99
N GLY A 147 0.09 -9.88 14.69
CA GLY A 147 1.28 -9.59 15.49
C GLY A 147 1.05 -8.37 16.39
N SER A 148 2.04 -7.50 16.47
CA SER A 148 1.99 -6.29 17.29
C SER A 148 1.45 -5.10 16.50
N ALA A 149 0.63 -4.27 17.12
CA ALA A 149 0.30 -2.93 16.67
C ALA A 149 1.00 -1.92 17.59
N THR A 150 1.83 -1.04 17.04
CA THR A 150 2.59 -0.05 17.80
C THR A 150 2.22 1.37 17.37
N ILE A 151 1.84 2.20 18.35
CA ILE A 151 1.65 3.64 18.14
C ILE A 151 2.72 4.35 18.97
N LYS A 152 3.61 5.09 18.30
CA LYS A 152 4.67 5.87 18.94
C LYS A 152 4.47 7.34 18.57
N ALA A 153 4.27 8.19 19.56
CA ALA A 153 4.05 9.62 19.41
C ALA A 153 4.55 10.36 20.66
N ALA A 154 4.84 11.64 20.55
CA ALA A 154 5.10 12.50 21.70
C ALA A 154 3.84 12.63 22.59
N SER A 155 2.66 12.60 21.97
CA SER A 155 1.37 12.58 22.68
C SER A 155 0.38 11.75 21.87
N ALA A 156 -0.41 10.90 22.55
CA ALA A 156 -1.50 10.15 21.95
C ALA A 156 -2.77 10.41 22.79
N VAL A 157 -3.85 10.81 22.12
CA VAL A 157 -5.16 11.04 22.76
C VAL A 157 -6.15 10.02 22.23
N LEU A 158 -6.73 9.22 23.12
CA LEU A 158 -7.85 8.32 22.84
C LEU A 158 -9.09 8.90 23.50
N GLN A 159 -10.04 9.40 22.71
CA GLN A 159 -11.27 9.99 23.20
C GLN A 159 -12.46 9.16 22.70
N ALA A 160 -13.20 8.57 23.63
CA ALA A 160 -14.39 7.80 23.33
C ALA A 160 -15.33 7.79 24.55
N ALA A 161 -16.61 7.55 24.34
CA ALA A 161 -17.57 7.34 25.43
C ALA A 161 -17.21 6.11 26.29
N SER A 162 -16.53 5.11 25.70
CA SER A 162 -16.00 3.94 26.40
C SER A 162 -14.72 3.46 25.74
N ILE A 163 -13.67 3.23 26.53
CA ILE A 163 -12.40 2.64 26.08
C ILE A 163 -12.27 1.29 26.79
N LYS A 164 -12.21 0.21 26.01
CA LYS A 164 -12.00 -1.14 26.51
C LYS A 164 -10.60 -1.60 26.16
N LEU A 165 -9.79 -1.91 27.17
CA LEU A 165 -8.49 -2.55 27.01
C LEU A 165 -8.65 -3.99 27.50
N GLN A 166 -8.64 -4.93 26.57
CA GLN A 166 -9.00 -6.31 26.83
C GLN A 166 -7.91 -7.25 26.32
N ASN A 167 -7.53 -8.22 27.13
CA ASN A 167 -6.73 -9.35 26.67
C ASN A 167 -7.66 -10.42 26.07
N SER A 168 -7.22 -11.13 25.00
CA SER A 168 -7.99 -12.19 24.37
C SER A 168 -8.38 -13.26 25.41
N GLY A 169 -9.68 -13.39 25.69
CA GLY A 169 -10.24 -14.40 26.60
C GLY A 169 -10.30 -14.04 28.07
N SER A 170 -9.98 -12.81 28.49
CA SER A 170 -10.00 -12.39 29.89
C SER A 170 -10.79 -11.12 30.13
N ALA A 171 -11.21 -10.91 31.38
CA ALA A 171 -11.84 -9.67 31.83
C ALA A 171 -10.95 -8.42 31.55
N LEU A 172 -11.59 -7.25 31.43
CA LEU A 172 -10.93 -5.96 31.29
C LEU A 172 -9.82 -5.81 32.35
N LEU A 173 -8.60 -5.53 31.89
CA LEU A 173 -7.50 -5.17 32.78
C LEU A 173 -7.74 -3.77 33.35
N SER A 174 -7.71 -3.64 34.65
CA SER A 174 -7.74 -2.34 35.32
C SER A 174 -6.48 -1.55 35.08
N LEU A 175 -6.58 -0.33 34.56
CA LEU A 175 -5.46 0.61 34.42
C LEU A 175 -5.14 1.26 35.75
N LEU A 176 -4.58 0.50 36.69
CA LEU A 176 -4.03 1.04 37.95
C LEU A 176 -2.52 1.18 37.77
N ASN A 177 -1.99 2.40 37.94
CA ASN A 177 -0.54 2.57 37.91
C ASN A 177 0.08 2.02 39.22
N SER A 178 1.37 1.66 39.13
CA SER A 178 2.12 1.07 40.28
C SER A 178 2.16 2.02 41.49
N LEU A 179 2.17 3.34 41.28
CA LEU A 179 2.18 4.36 42.34
C LEU A 179 0.87 4.35 43.15
N PHE A 180 -0.26 4.22 42.44
CA PHE A 180 -1.56 4.10 43.16
C PHE A 180 -1.64 2.79 43.96
N SER A 181 -1.14 1.70 43.38
CA SER A 181 -1.11 0.41 44.07
C SER A 181 -0.19 0.44 45.29
N GLN A 182 1.00 1.09 45.20
CA GLN A 182 1.89 1.31 46.34
C GLN A 182 1.24 2.19 47.37
N TRP A 183 0.64 3.31 47.02
CA TRP A 183 -0.08 4.17 47.94
C TRP A 183 -1.21 3.41 48.62
N ALA A 184 -2.02 2.66 47.88
CA ALA A 184 -3.13 1.88 48.44
C ALA A 184 -2.66 0.81 49.43
N ALA A 185 -1.46 0.21 49.21
CA ALA A 185 -0.91 -0.80 50.10
C ALA A 185 -0.27 -0.23 51.38
N THR A 186 0.13 1.04 51.37
CA THR A 186 0.91 1.63 52.48
C THR A 186 0.22 2.75 53.20
N HIS A 187 -0.90 3.27 52.68
CA HIS A 187 -1.59 4.41 53.32
C HIS A 187 -2.17 4.01 54.66
N VAL A 188 -2.18 4.96 55.58
CA VAL A 188 -2.73 4.85 56.91
C VAL A 188 -3.69 6.01 57.19
N HIS A 189 -4.62 5.83 58.08
CA HIS A 189 -5.55 6.89 58.49
C HIS A 189 -5.23 7.37 59.90
N SER A 190 -5.38 8.67 60.14
CA SER A 190 -5.41 9.19 61.49
C SER A 190 -6.64 8.65 62.25
N ASN A 191 -6.46 8.17 63.44
CA ASN A 191 -7.57 7.69 64.27
C ASN A 191 -8.44 8.81 64.82
N GLY A 192 -8.14 10.08 64.55
CA GLY A 192 -8.94 11.23 64.93
C GLY A 192 -8.93 11.58 66.43
N ASN A 193 -8.30 10.83 67.29
CA ASN A 193 -8.40 10.92 68.74
C ASN A 193 -7.02 11.01 69.43
N GLY A 194 -5.99 11.45 68.74
CA GLY A 194 -4.61 11.61 69.24
C GLY A 194 -3.85 10.31 69.49
N GLY A 195 -4.38 9.18 69.10
CA GLY A 195 -3.73 7.89 69.13
C GLY A 195 -2.86 7.63 67.89
N ALA A 196 -2.22 6.48 67.82
CA ALA A 196 -1.43 6.07 66.70
C ALA A 196 -2.30 5.92 65.40
N ASN A 197 -1.72 6.19 64.25
CA ASN A 197 -2.38 5.94 62.98
C ASN A 197 -2.80 4.47 62.84
N THR A 198 -3.79 4.20 62.01
CA THR A 198 -4.18 2.82 61.67
C THR A 198 -2.99 2.09 61.07
N GLY A 199 -2.92 0.80 61.22
CA GLY A 199 -1.95 -0.01 60.48
C GLY A 199 -2.16 0.06 58.99
N MET A 200 -1.15 -0.36 58.24
CA MET A 200 -1.28 -0.54 56.78
C MET A 200 -2.39 -1.56 56.47
N PRO A 201 -3.01 -1.48 55.30
CA PRO A 201 -3.97 -2.51 54.88
C PRO A 201 -3.37 -3.92 55.02
N THR A 202 -4.13 -4.85 55.61
CA THR A 202 -3.67 -6.23 55.85
C THR A 202 -3.62 -7.07 54.54
N THR A 203 -4.21 -6.57 53.47
CA THR A 203 -4.21 -7.20 52.15
C THR A 203 -3.71 -6.21 51.12
N SER A 204 -2.65 -6.57 50.43
CA SER A 204 -2.17 -5.81 49.25
C SER A 204 -3.15 -5.99 48.07
N PRO A 205 -3.30 -4.96 47.20
CA PRO A 205 -4.00 -5.15 45.92
C PRO A 205 -3.40 -6.35 45.18
N PRO A 206 -4.23 -7.23 44.59
CA PRO A 206 -3.71 -8.40 43.87
C PRO A 206 -2.83 -7.96 42.69
N ALA A 207 -1.70 -8.62 42.50
CA ALA A 207 -0.77 -8.33 41.42
C ALA A 207 -1.43 -8.44 40.01
N SER A 208 -2.50 -9.23 39.88
CA SER A 208 -3.31 -9.35 38.67
C SER A 208 -4.13 -8.10 38.34
N GLY A 209 -4.29 -7.15 39.26
CA GLY A 209 -4.95 -5.87 39.03
C GLY A 209 -4.02 -4.74 38.60
N GLN A 210 -2.72 -5.01 38.50
CA GLN A 210 -1.72 -4.01 38.16
C GLN A 210 -1.33 -4.14 36.69
N THR A 211 -1.38 -3.04 35.93
CA THR A 211 -0.76 -3.01 34.59
C THR A 211 0.74 -2.73 34.74
N SER A 212 1.58 -3.65 34.31
CA SER A 212 3.04 -3.47 34.23
C SER A 212 3.50 -2.47 33.14
N ILE A 213 2.56 -1.81 32.46
CA ILE A 213 2.82 -1.07 31.19
C ILE A 213 2.53 0.44 31.30
N VAL A 214 2.04 0.96 32.41
CA VAL A 214 1.96 2.41 32.59
C VAL A 214 3.21 2.87 33.32
N GLN A 215 4.32 2.99 32.59
CA GLN A 215 5.45 3.80 33.04
C GLN A 215 5.14 5.25 32.67
N ALA A 216 4.86 6.09 33.65
CA ALA A 216 4.99 7.52 33.53
C ALA A 216 6.47 7.85 33.78
N GLU A 217 7.13 8.38 32.74
CA GLU A 217 8.40 9.08 32.88
C GLU A 217 8.16 10.45 33.53
#